data_56d0191428206720b38011b0e314ae87
#
_entry.id   56d0191428206720b38011b0e314ae87
#
_cell.length_a   1.000
_cell.length_b   1.000
_cell.length_c   1.000
_cell.angle_alpha   90.00
_cell.angle_beta   90.00
_cell.angle_gamma   90.00
#
_symmetry.space_group_name_H-M   'P 1'
#
loop_
_entity.id
_entity.type
_entity.pdbx_description
1 polymer ?
#
loop_
_entity_poly.entity_id
_entity_poly.type
_entity_poly.pdbx_seq_one_letter_code
_entity_poly.pdbx_strand_id
1 'polypeptide(L)'
;MSGYDFPMLSTVADVATLVSTRAAFHTLAERVLAPDLQRATGRIGLRRTAGGFGQPEHVVDGVRRRIRVDGMFLVVDHDGDGESWHDITTLGAAAALVGLPPDAETGVFVATSAGDPDAPLAVDPVAAATIAEWFRFVDTALEEFRHRHAALHPSVVQLWPEHFDLACSIGEINFGGSPGDAGDSGRVEPYLYVGPWSPPPVGGFWNEPYGAALERSAVTTVDDALEFFERGLAAAS
;
A
#
# COMPACT_ATOMS: atom_id res chain seq x y z
N MET A 1 2.24 29.54 5.90
CA MET A 1 2.23 28.08 5.84
C MET A 1 2.37 27.75 4.38
N SER A 2 3.52 27.21 3.98
CA SER A 2 3.82 26.93 2.57
C SER A 2 3.14 25.61 2.21
N GLY A 3 2.12 25.67 1.36
CA GLY A 3 1.54 24.49 0.77
C GLY A 3 2.64 23.71 0.04
N TYR A 4 2.83 22.45 0.39
CA TYR A 4 3.67 21.55 -0.40
C TYR A 4 2.92 21.29 -1.72
N ASP A 5 3.27 22.04 -2.74
CA ASP A 5 2.89 21.73 -4.11
C ASP A 5 3.51 20.37 -4.46
N PHE A 6 2.67 19.40 -4.71
CA PHE A 6 3.11 18.12 -5.28
C PHE A 6 3.51 18.38 -6.73
N PRO A 7 4.77 18.12 -7.13
CA PRO A 7 5.10 18.14 -8.53
C PRO A 7 4.22 17.09 -9.23
N MET A 8 3.34 17.55 -10.11
CA MET A 8 2.63 16.67 -11.03
C MET A 8 3.69 15.85 -11.75
N LEU A 9 3.60 14.53 -11.65
CA LEU A 9 4.48 13.63 -12.41
C LEU A 9 4.42 14.07 -13.87
N SER A 10 5.56 14.44 -14.42
CA SER A 10 5.68 14.90 -15.80
C SER A 10 5.41 13.79 -16.82
N THR A 11 5.30 12.54 -16.36
CA THR A 11 4.96 11.37 -17.15
C THR A 11 4.05 10.47 -16.29
N VAL A 12 2.79 10.38 -16.66
CA VAL A 12 1.84 9.43 -16.05
C VAL A 12 1.93 8.15 -16.86
N ALA A 13 2.09 7.00 -16.18
CA ALA A 13 2.00 5.69 -16.82
C ALA A 13 0.61 5.56 -17.48
N ASP A 14 0.54 4.87 -18.62
CA ASP A 14 -0.77 4.50 -19.15
C ASP A 14 -1.50 3.53 -18.20
N VAL A 15 -2.83 3.54 -18.24
CA VAL A 15 -3.67 2.81 -17.30
C VAL A 15 -3.36 1.30 -17.32
N ALA A 16 -3.12 0.70 -18.47
CA ALA A 16 -2.87 -0.74 -18.57
C ALA A 16 -1.54 -1.12 -17.90
N THR A 17 -0.51 -0.28 -18.09
CA THR A 17 0.80 -0.44 -17.47
C THR A 17 0.74 -0.24 -15.96
N LEU A 18 -0.06 0.73 -15.49
CA LEU A 18 -0.29 0.94 -14.07
C LEU A 18 -0.98 -0.28 -13.42
N VAL A 19 -2.03 -0.81 -14.04
CA VAL A 19 -2.77 -1.99 -13.58
C VAL A 19 -1.87 -3.22 -13.50
N SER A 20 -1.05 -3.50 -14.55
CA SER A 20 -0.15 -4.66 -14.55
C SER A 20 0.95 -4.56 -13.49
N THR A 21 1.57 -3.39 -13.34
CA THR A 21 2.60 -3.15 -12.30
C THR A 21 2.01 -3.26 -10.90
N ARG A 22 0.82 -2.69 -10.68
CA ARG A 22 0.10 -2.82 -9.42
C ARG A 22 -0.20 -4.28 -9.10
N ALA A 23 -0.68 -5.06 -10.05
CA ALA A 23 -0.96 -6.49 -9.85
C ALA A 23 0.31 -7.27 -9.47
N ALA A 24 1.45 -6.98 -10.11
CA ALA A 24 2.74 -7.56 -9.76
C ALA A 24 3.16 -7.20 -8.33
N PHE A 25 3.01 -5.94 -7.94
CA PHE A 25 3.33 -5.48 -6.59
C PHE A 25 2.39 -6.04 -5.52
N HIS A 26 1.10 -6.15 -5.82
CA HIS A 26 0.14 -6.78 -4.94
C HIS A 26 0.48 -8.26 -4.71
N THR A 27 0.84 -8.99 -5.78
CA THR A 27 1.33 -10.37 -5.67
C THR A 27 2.55 -10.48 -4.76
N LEU A 28 3.54 -9.58 -4.89
CA LEU A 28 4.69 -9.55 -3.99
C LEU A 28 4.30 -9.25 -2.54
N ALA A 29 3.37 -8.34 -2.32
CA ALA A 29 2.87 -8.02 -0.98
C ALA A 29 2.20 -9.23 -0.32
N GLU A 30 1.28 -9.90 -1.04
CA GLU A 30 0.50 -11.03 -0.52
C GLU A 30 1.32 -12.32 -0.38
N ARG A 31 2.19 -12.64 -1.35
CA ARG A 31 2.84 -13.96 -1.46
C ARG A 31 4.29 -14.01 -0.99
N VAL A 32 4.94 -12.86 -0.83
CA VAL A 32 6.35 -12.81 -0.46
C VAL A 32 6.57 -12.01 0.82
N LEU A 33 6.21 -10.72 0.80
CA LEU A 33 6.56 -9.81 1.90
C LEU A 33 5.76 -10.08 3.17
N ALA A 34 4.44 -10.24 3.06
CA ALA A 34 3.59 -10.49 4.22
C ALA A 34 3.81 -11.88 4.82
N PRO A 35 3.90 -12.99 4.05
CA PRO A 35 4.21 -14.30 4.61
C PRO A 35 5.58 -14.38 5.29
N ASP A 36 6.61 -13.74 4.72
CA ASP A 36 7.94 -13.69 5.35
C ASP A 36 7.91 -12.91 6.68
N LEU A 37 7.28 -11.74 6.69
CA LEU A 37 7.12 -10.93 7.90
C LEU A 37 6.29 -11.67 8.96
N GLN A 38 5.21 -12.30 8.55
CA GLN A 38 4.32 -13.06 9.43
C GLN A 38 5.07 -14.23 10.07
N ARG A 39 5.85 -14.99 9.28
CA ARG A 39 6.71 -16.07 9.79
C ARG A 39 7.71 -15.57 10.82
N ALA A 40 8.29 -14.40 10.59
CA ALA A 40 9.34 -13.83 11.44
C ALA A 40 8.80 -13.14 12.71
N THR A 41 7.62 -12.51 12.63
CA THR A 41 7.15 -11.58 13.68
C THR A 41 5.72 -11.80 14.15
N GLY A 42 4.94 -12.63 13.48
CA GLY A 42 3.50 -12.77 13.69
C GLY A 42 2.66 -11.61 13.14
N ARG A 43 3.26 -10.69 12.35
CA ARG A 43 2.58 -9.51 11.78
C ARG A 43 2.58 -9.56 10.27
N ILE A 44 1.57 -8.94 9.64
CA ILE A 44 1.44 -8.85 8.17
C ILE A 44 1.59 -7.44 7.62
N GLY A 45 1.38 -6.41 8.46
CA GLY A 45 1.33 -5.01 8.02
C GLY A 45 2.65 -4.51 7.46
N LEU A 46 2.63 -4.13 6.20
CA LEU A 46 3.77 -3.55 5.49
C LEU A 46 3.85 -2.03 5.70
N ARG A 47 4.85 -1.38 5.10
CA ARG A 47 5.09 0.07 5.19
C ARG A 47 5.42 0.64 3.82
N ARG A 48 5.14 1.91 3.63
CA ARG A 48 5.75 2.68 2.55
C ARG A 48 7.26 2.76 2.77
N THR A 49 8.03 2.68 1.68
CA THR A 49 9.46 2.95 1.64
C THR A 49 9.75 4.05 0.60
N ALA A 50 10.99 4.53 0.53
CA ALA A 50 11.35 5.63 -0.39
C ALA A 50 11.06 5.31 -1.86
N GLY A 51 11.38 4.11 -2.32
CA GLY A 51 11.19 3.67 -3.71
C GLY A 51 9.95 2.78 -3.93
N GLY A 52 9.07 2.62 -2.91
CA GLY A 52 7.89 1.77 -3.03
C GLY A 52 7.31 1.37 -1.67
N PHE A 53 7.38 0.10 -1.35
CA PHE A 53 6.82 -0.46 -0.11
C PHE A 53 7.65 -1.66 0.37
N GLY A 54 7.46 -2.07 1.62
CA GLY A 54 8.17 -3.22 2.17
C GLY A 54 7.81 -3.52 3.60
N GLN A 55 8.56 -4.42 4.18
CA GLN A 55 8.44 -4.77 5.58
C GLN A 55 8.89 -3.61 6.47
N PRO A 56 8.31 -3.42 7.66
CA PRO A 56 8.99 -2.69 8.72
C PRO A 56 10.30 -3.40 9.07
N GLU A 57 11.30 -2.65 9.51
CA GLU A 57 12.52 -3.25 10.05
C GLU A 57 12.16 -4.15 11.24
N HIS A 58 12.72 -5.36 11.27
CA HIS A 58 12.49 -6.33 12.33
C HIS A 58 13.75 -7.16 12.59
N VAL A 59 13.74 -7.92 13.66
CA VAL A 59 14.90 -8.73 14.08
C VAL A 59 14.53 -10.21 13.95
N VAL A 60 15.41 -10.98 13.27
CA VAL A 60 15.34 -12.44 13.17
C VAL A 60 16.70 -13.00 13.66
N ASP A 61 16.68 -13.86 14.66
CA ASP A 61 17.89 -14.48 15.23
C ASP A 61 18.98 -13.47 15.64
N GLY A 62 18.56 -12.29 16.12
CA GLY A 62 19.47 -11.22 16.53
C GLY A 62 20.00 -10.33 15.40
N VAL A 63 19.62 -10.60 14.15
CA VAL A 63 20.01 -9.83 12.96
C VAL A 63 18.85 -8.95 12.51
N ARG A 64 19.09 -7.67 12.27
CA ARG A 64 18.10 -6.79 11.65
C ARG A 64 17.92 -7.17 10.19
N ARG A 65 16.67 -7.17 9.75
CA ARG A 65 16.29 -7.54 8.41
C ARG A 65 15.13 -6.69 7.92
N ARG A 66 15.13 -6.41 6.64
CA ARG A 66 14.02 -5.79 5.94
C ARG A 66 14.03 -6.22 4.48
N ILE A 67 12.85 -6.50 3.94
CA ILE A 67 12.67 -6.74 2.51
C ILE A 67 11.74 -5.66 1.99
N ARG A 68 12.11 -5.05 0.85
CA ARG A 68 11.31 -4.00 0.23
C ARG A 68 11.35 -4.06 -1.29
N VAL A 69 10.33 -3.54 -1.89
CA VAL A 69 10.30 -3.17 -3.31
C VAL A 69 10.86 -1.76 -3.45
N ASP A 70 11.79 -1.57 -4.38
CA ASP A 70 12.37 -0.28 -4.74
C ASP A 70 12.42 -0.18 -6.27
N GLY A 71 11.46 0.53 -6.85
CA GLY A 71 11.28 0.56 -8.30
C GLY A 71 11.04 -0.84 -8.87
N MET A 72 11.95 -1.31 -9.71
CA MET A 72 11.89 -2.63 -10.34
C MET A 72 12.65 -3.72 -9.56
N PHE A 73 13.12 -3.42 -8.35
CA PHE A 73 13.96 -4.33 -7.58
C PHE A 73 13.27 -4.79 -6.30
N LEU A 74 13.52 -6.04 -5.96
CA LEU A 74 13.34 -6.57 -4.61
C LEU A 74 14.67 -6.44 -3.88
N VAL A 75 14.68 -5.68 -2.80
CA VAL A 75 15.87 -5.37 -2.01
C VAL A 75 15.79 -6.08 -0.68
N VAL A 76 16.81 -6.87 -0.37
CA VAL A 76 16.97 -7.54 0.91
C VAL A 76 18.09 -6.84 1.68
N ASP A 77 17.75 -6.34 2.85
CA ASP A 77 18.65 -5.63 3.75
C ASP A 77 18.95 -6.51 4.97
N HIS A 78 20.21 -6.82 5.19
CA HIS A 78 20.71 -7.56 6.34
C HIS A 78 21.68 -6.70 7.12
N ASP A 79 21.49 -6.61 8.43
CA ASP A 79 22.36 -5.84 9.32
C ASP A 79 23.83 -6.34 9.23
N GLY A 80 24.72 -5.44 8.80
CA GLY A 80 26.15 -5.70 8.68
C GLY A 80 26.63 -6.18 7.31
N ASP A 81 25.75 -6.77 6.48
CA ASP A 81 26.12 -7.29 5.15
C ASP A 81 25.74 -6.33 4.00
N GLY A 82 25.01 -5.27 4.32
CA GLY A 82 24.50 -4.30 3.34
C GLY A 82 23.23 -4.78 2.63
N GLU A 83 22.91 -4.11 1.52
CA GLU A 83 21.72 -4.39 0.70
C GLU A 83 22.07 -5.26 -0.51
N SER A 84 21.24 -6.26 -0.78
CA SER A 84 21.28 -7.02 -2.04
C SER A 84 20.08 -6.65 -2.90
N TRP A 85 20.32 -6.36 -4.17
CA TRP A 85 19.34 -5.88 -5.15
C TRP A 85 19.08 -6.96 -6.18
N HIS A 86 17.82 -7.33 -6.38
CA HIS A 86 17.40 -8.40 -7.27
C HIS A 86 16.29 -7.90 -8.19
N ASP A 87 16.42 -8.14 -9.50
CA ASP A 87 15.38 -7.82 -10.46
C ASP A 87 14.08 -8.58 -10.12
N ILE A 88 12.95 -7.88 -10.18
CA ILE A 88 11.64 -8.50 -10.07
C ILE A 88 11.34 -9.18 -11.43
N THR A 89 11.25 -10.51 -11.45
CA THR A 89 11.04 -11.30 -12.68
C THR A 89 9.83 -12.21 -12.58
N THR A 90 9.85 -13.20 -11.68
CA THR A 90 8.74 -14.11 -11.42
C THR A 90 8.45 -14.24 -9.92
N LEU A 91 7.25 -14.72 -9.60
CA LEU A 91 6.89 -15.00 -8.21
C LEU A 91 7.81 -16.05 -7.57
N GLY A 92 8.15 -17.11 -8.29
CA GLY A 92 9.03 -18.16 -7.80
C GLY A 92 10.44 -17.65 -7.48
N ALA A 93 11.00 -16.78 -8.33
CA ALA A 93 12.29 -16.15 -8.07
C ALA A 93 12.25 -15.26 -6.82
N ALA A 94 11.22 -14.44 -6.67
CA ALA A 94 11.06 -13.57 -5.51
C ALA A 94 10.85 -14.37 -4.20
N ALA A 95 10.03 -15.42 -4.22
CA ALA A 95 9.79 -16.29 -3.07
C ALA A 95 11.08 -17.05 -2.64
N ALA A 96 11.86 -17.51 -3.61
CA ALA A 96 13.13 -18.21 -3.35
C ALA A 96 14.16 -17.34 -2.62
N LEU A 97 14.20 -16.03 -2.89
CA LEU A 97 15.10 -15.09 -2.19
C LEU A 97 14.85 -15.03 -0.68
N VAL A 98 13.63 -15.31 -0.25
CA VAL A 98 13.23 -15.27 1.17
C VAL A 98 13.01 -16.68 1.76
N GLY A 99 13.29 -17.73 0.97
CA GLY A 99 13.13 -19.12 1.40
C GLY A 99 11.68 -19.52 1.65
N LEU A 100 10.75 -18.99 0.83
CA LEU A 100 9.33 -19.33 0.83
C LEU A 100 8.94 -20.13 -0.40
N PRO A 101 7.92 -21.01 -0.30
CA PRO A 101 7.26 -21.55 -1.48
C PRO A 101 6.43 -20.44 -2.16
N PRO A 102 6.22 -20.51 -3.50
CA PRO A 102 5.46 -19.48 -4.23
C PRO A 102 3.99 -19.35 -3.83
N ASP A 103 3.43 -20.41 -3.27
CA ASP A 103 2.07 -20.47 -2.74
C ASP A 103 1.98 -20.16 -1.24
N ALA A 104 3.02 -19.56 -0.66
CA ALA A 104 3.02 -19.18 0.74
C ALA A 104 1.84 -18.28 1.09
N GLU A 105 1.23 -18.55 2.24
CA GLU A 105 0.12 -17.78 2.80
C GLU A 105 0.42 -17.37 4.24
N THR A 106 -0.22 -16.31 4.68
CA THR A 106 -0.06 -15.80 6.05
C THR A 106 -0.91 -16.58 7.06
N GLY A 107 -1.98 -17.20 6.61
CA GLY A 107 -3.01 -17.76 7.48
C GLY A 107 -3.89 -16.69 8.17
N VAL A 108 -3.67 -15.42 7.88
CA VAL A 108 -4.44 -14.27 8.41
C VAL A 108 -5.51 -13.83 7.41
N PHE A 109 -5.16 -13.85 6.13
CA PHE A 109 -6.06 -13.56 5.01
C PHE A 109 -5.84 -14.57 3.89
N VAL A 110 -6.79 -14.66 2.97
CA VAL A 110 -6.65 -15.47 1.76
C VAL A 110 -6.13 -14.58 0.65
N ALA A 111 -4.97 -14.91 0.08
CA ALA A 111 -4.39 -14.14 -1.00
C ALA A 111 -5.28 -14.21 -2.26
N THR A 112 -5.50 -13.08 -2.88
CA THR A 112 -6.31 -12.95 -4.11
C THR A 112 -5.48 -13.14 -5.38
N SER A 113 -4.16 -12.91 -5.29
CA SER A 113 -3.22 -13.14 -6.38
C SER A 113 -2.96 -14.62 -6.61
N ALA A 114 -2.76 -15.03 -7.88
CA ALA A 114 -2.39 -16.39 -8.23
C ALA A 114 -1.01 -16.75 -7.68
N GLY A 115 -0.87 -17.99 -7.18
CA GLY A 115 0.39 -18.54 -6.67
C GLY A 115 1.24 -19.25 -7.74
N ASP A 116 1.10 -18.90 -9.01
CA ASP A 116 1.89 -19.50 -10.09
C ASP A 116 3.35 -19.04 -10.03
N PRO A 117 4.31 -19.96 -9.78
CA PRO A 117 5.72 -19.60 -9.65
C PRO A 117 6.34 -19.04 -10.91
N ASP A 118 5.85 -19.45 -12.08
CA ASP A 118 6.35 -19.05 -13.38
C ASP A 118 5.68 -17.79 -13.93
N ALA A 119 4.65 -17.28 -13.21
CA ALA A 119 3.96 -16.06 -13.61
C ALA A 119 4.94 -14.87 -13.65
N PRO A 120 5.05 -14.17 -14.78
CA PRO A 120 5.89 -13.00 -14.88
C PRO A 120 5.31 -11.85 -14.05
N LEU A 121 6.14 -11.22 -13.25
CA LEU A 121 5.81 -9.99 -12.52
C LEU A 121 6.21 -8.79 -13.37
N ALA A 122 5.28 -8.35 -14.21
CA ALA A 122 5.53 -7.25 -15.16
C ALA A 122 5.53 -5.89 -14.41
N VAL A 123 6.70 -5.36 -14.17
CA VAL A 123 6.90 -4.05 -13.53
C VAL A 123 7.43 -3.04 -14.53
N ASP A 124 6.70 -1.97 -14.74
CA ASP A 124 7.13 -0.82 -15.52
C ASP A 124 7.72 0.26 -14.59
N PRO A 125 8.89 0.86 -14.91
CA PRO A 125 9.55 1.82 -14.03
C PRO A 125 8.75 3.11 -13.82
N VAL A 126 7.97 3.57 -14.81
CA VAL A 126 7.13 4.78 -14.68
C VAL A 126 5.92 4.49 -13.80
N ALA A 127 5.28 3.33 -13.98
CA ALA A 127 4.17 2.88 -13.15
C ALA A 127 4.62 2.63 -11.70
N ALA A 128 5.79 2.01 -11.49
CA ALA A 128 6.38 1.81 -10.18
C ALA A 128 6.62 3.14 -9.45
N ALA A 129 7.22 4.12 -10.15
CA ALA A 129 7.41 5.47 -9.60
C ALA A 129 6.08 6.16 -9.28
N THR A 130 5.06 6.00 -10.13
CA THR A 130 3.71 6.54 -9.90
C THR A 130 3.08 5.98 -8.63
N ILE A 131 3.17 4.65 -8.42
CA ILE A 131 2.65 3.98 -7.21
C ILE A 131 3.43 4.42 -5.97
N ALA A 132 4.76 4.47 -6.04
CA ALA A 132 5.60 4.91 -4.93
C ALA A 132 5.29 6.36 -4.51
N GLU A 133 5.04 7.24 -5.48
CA GLU A 133 4.69 8.63 -5.22
C GLU A 133 3.29 8.78 -4.65
N TRP A 134 2.33 7.98 -5.13
CA TRP A 134 1.01 7.92 -4.54
C TRP A 134 1.07 7.46 -3.07
N PHE A 135 1.80 6.39 -2.77
CA PHE A 135 1.98 5.95 -1.40
C PHE A 135 2.68 7.00 -0.52
N ARG A 136 3.65 7.74 -1.06
CA ARG A 136 4.27 8.85 -0.33
C ARG A 136 3.26 9.96 0.00
N PHE A 137 2.40 10.31 -0.95
CA PHE A 137 1.34 11.29 -0.75
C PHE A 137 0.35 10.84 0.33
N VAL A 138 -0.19 9.63 0.20
CA VAL A 138 -1.15 9.05 1.15
C VAL A 138 -0.56 8.96 2.55
N ASP A 139 0.67 8.44 2.67
CA ASP A 139 1.38 8.34 3.95
C ASP A 139 1.53 9.71 4.64
N THR A 140 1.92 10.73 3.87
CA THR A 140 2.05 12.11 4.39
C THR A 140 0.70 12.64 4.89
N ALA A 141 -0.36 12.46 4.12
CA ALA A 141 -1.69 12.91 4.51
C ALA A 141 -2.22 12.17 5.75
N LEU A 142 -2.05 10.85 5.79
CA LEU A 142 -2.50 10.04 6.92
C LEU A 142 -1.71 10.33 8.20
N GLU A 143 -0.39 10.52 8.13
CA GLU A 143 0.41 10.85 9.32
C GLU A 143 0.06 12.23 9.87
N GLU A 144 -0.19 13.23 9.01
CA GLU A 144 -0.68 14.53 9.44
C GLU A 144 -2.09 14.44 10.04
N PHE A 145 -3.00 13.68 9.43
CA PHE A 145 -4.34 13.43 9.95
C PHE A 145 -4.30 12.76 11.32
N ARG A 146 -3.48 11.73 11.49
CA ARG A 146 -3.26 11.06 12.77
C ARG A 146 -2.71 12.01 13.84
N HIS A 147 -1.77 12.88 13.46
CA HIS A 147 -1.21 13.86 14.37
C HIS A 147 -2.28 14.84 14.87
N ARG A 148 -3.15 15.35 13.99
CA ARG A 148 -4.27 16.24 14.36
C ARG A 148 -5.26 15.56 15.31
N HIS A 149 -5.46 14.28 15.14
CA HIS A 149 -6.43 13.49 15.91
C HIS A 149 -5.78 12.55 16.94
N ALA A 150 -4.58 12.86 17.43
CA ALA A 150 -3.84 12.01 18.37
C ALA A 150 -4.65 11.64 19.64
N ALA A 151 -5.55 12.54 20.09
CA ALA A 151 -6.43 12.29 21.25
C ALA A 151 -7.47 11.17 21.02
N LEU A 152 -7.74 10.81 19.75
CA LEU A 152 -8.63 9.71 19.38
C LEU A 152 -7.90 8.37 19.22
N HIS A 153 -6.61 8.32 19.55
CA HIS A 153 -5.76 7.13 19.49
C HIS A 153 -5.79 6.41 18.14
N PRO A 154 -5.47 7.10 17.02
CA PRO A 154 -5.46 6.46 15.70
C PRO A 154 -4.43 5.32 15.64
N SER A 155 -4.74 4.29 14.85
CA SER A 155 -3.78 3.22 14.57
C SER A 155 -2.56 3.76 13.80
N VAL A 156 -1.48 3.00 13.74
CA VAL A 156 -0.34 3.35 12.88
C VAL A 156 -0.74 3.23 11.40
N VAL A 157 -0.15 4.07 10.54
CA VAL A 157 -0.30 3.89 9.09
C VAL A 157 0.43 2.63 8.67
N GLN A 158 -0.24 1.75 7.92
CA GLN A 158 0.38 0.55 7.36
C GLN A 158 -0.21 0.23 5.99
N LEU A 159 0.56 -0.45 5.17
CA LEU A 159 0.08 -1.04 3.94
C LEU A 159 -0.48 -2.42 4.25
N TRP A 160 -1.76 -2.61 3.93
CA TRP A 160 -2.46 -3.88 4.08
C TRP A 160 -2.21 -4.73 2.83
N PRO A 161 -1.52 -5.88 2.97
CA PRO A 161 -1.14 -6.68 1.81
C PRO A 161 -2.34 -7.21 1.04
N GLU A 162 -3.45 -7.57 1.71
CA GLU A 162 -4.67 -8.12 1.10
C GLU A 162 -5.46 -7.12 0.25
N HIS A 163 -5.27 -5.82 0.48
CA HIS A 163 -5.93 -4.75 -0.29
C HIS A 163 -4.95 -3.94 -1.12
N PHE A 164 -3.67 -4.06 -0.81
CA PHE A 164 -2.58 -3.28 -1.39
C PHE A 164 -2.83 -1.78 -1.30
N ASP A 165 -3.25 -1.32 -0.14
CA ASP A 165 -3.52 0.08 0.19
C ASP A 165 -2.82 0.51 1.48
N LEU A 166 -2.61 1.82 1.64
CA LEU A 166 -2.15 2.44 2.88
C LEU A 166 -3.34 2.93 3.67
N ALA A 167 -3.42 2.56 4.95
CA ALA A 167 -4.49 3.00 5.82
C ALA A 167 -4.09 3.15 7.28
N CYS A 168 -4.88 3.96 8.00
CA CYS A 168 -4.99 3.97 9.45
C CYS A 168 -6.46 3.96 9.86
N SER A 169 -6.74 3.65 11.13
CA SER A 169 -8.09 3.65 11.69
C SER A 169 -8.20 4.64 12.83
N ILE A 170 -9.35 5.30 12.96
CA ILE A 170 -9.79 6.02 14.16
C ILE A 170 -11.12 5.40 14.59
N GLY A 171 -11.14 4.77 15.77
CA GLY A 171 -12.29 3.96 16.17
C GLY A 171 -12.57 2.85 15.13
N GLU A 172 -13.82 2.76 14.69
CA GLU A 172 -14.28 1.78 13.69
C GLU A 172 -14.34 2.37 12.27
N ILE A 173 -13.46 3.32 11.93
CA ILE A 173 -13.40 3.96 10.62
C ILE A 173 -11.99 3.84 10.06
N ASN A 174 -11.87 3.31 8.85
CA ASN A 174 -10.62 3.27 8.10
C ASN A 174 -10.50 4.49 7.20
N PHE A 175 -9.31 5.08 7.18
CA PHE A 175 -8.91 6.18 6.32
C PHE A 175 -7.72 5.71 5.51
N GLY A 176 -7.75 5.85 4.20
CA GLY A 176 -6.66 5.30 3.40
C GLY A 176 -6.62 5.80 1.97
N GLY A 177 -5.67 5.20 1.23
CA GLY A 177 -5.54 5.42 -0.20
C GLY A 177 -4.99 4.19 -0.91
N SER A 178 -5.68 3.81 -1.99
CA SER A 178 -5.32 2.72 -2.89
C SER A 178 -4.63 3.27 -4.14
N PRO A 179 -3.64 2.56 -4.71
CA PRO A 179 -3.08 2.91 -6.02
C PRO A 179 -3.97 2.50 -7.19
N GLY A 180 -5.24 2.23 -6.94
CA GLY A 180 -6.24 1.70 -7.86
C GLY A 180 -6.52 0.23 -7.62
N ASP A 181 -7.55 -0.30 -8.24
CA ASP A 181 -7.94 -1.70 -8.15
C ASP A 181 -7.80 -2.39 -9.51
N ALA A 182 -7.27 -3.60 -9.51
CA ALA A 182 -7.16 -4.43 -10.72
C ALA A 182 -8.41 -5.31 -10.95
N GLY A 183 -9.45 -5.17 -10.12
CA GLY A 183 -10.59 -6.07 -10.09
C GLY A 183 -11.92 -5.40 -10.42
N ASP A 184 -13.00 -6.01 -9.95
CA ASP A 184 -14.40 -5.69 -10.29
C ASP A 184 -14.90 -4.33 -9.77
N SER A 185 -14.12 -3.62 -8.94
CA SER A 185 -14.49 -2.30 -8.43
C SER A 185 -14.53 -1.21 -9.52
N GLY A 186 -13.87 -1.46 -10.66
CA GLY A 186 -13.79 -0.52 -11.78
C GLY A 186 -12.90 0.70 -11.56
N ARG A 187 -12.27 0.84 -10.39
CA ARG A 187 -11.36 1.96 -10.06
C ARG A 187 -9.94 1.61 -10.43
N VAL A 188 -9.56 1.88 -11.67
CA VAL A 188 -8.21 1.61 -12.17
C VAL A 188 -7.20 2.69 -11.77
N GLU A 189 -7.67 3.89 -11.45
CA GLU A 189 -6.82 5.01 -11.01
C GLU A 189 -6.70 5.07 -9.48
N PRO A 190 -5.62 5.67 -8.96
CA PRO A 190 -5.46 5.87 -7.52
C PRO A 190 -6.58 6.72 -6.91
N TYR A 191 -6.97 6.41 -5.68
CA TYR A 191 -8.00 7.12 -4.94
C TYR A 191 -7.78 7.11 -3.43
N LEU A 192 -8.33 8.10 -2.73
CA LEU A 192 -8.50 8.11 -1.28
C LEU A 192 -9.84 7.49 -0.90
N TYR A 193 -9.92 6.94 0.31
CA TYR A 193 -11.19 6.42 0.82
C TYR A 193 -11.38 6.65 2.32
N VAL A 194 -12.66 6.67 2.73
CA VAL A 194 -13.10 6.57 4.12
C VAL A 194 -14.10 5.42 4.20
N GLY A 195 -13.79 4.40 4.99
CA GLY A 195 -14.57 3.17 5.11
C GLY A 195 -14.93 2.85 6.57
N PRO A 196 -16.13 3.22 7.05
CA PRO A 196 -16.63 2.72 8.33
C PRO A 196 -16.80 1.20 8.31
N TRP A 197 -16.52 0.51 9.42
CA TRP A 197 -16.71 -0.94 9.55
C TRP A 197 -18.19 -1.36 9.39
N SER A 198 -19.10 -0.42 9.73
CA SER A 198 -20.51 -0.53 9.42
C SER A 198 -20.84 0.48 8.33
N PRO A 199 -20.88 0.08 7.04
CA PRO A 199 -21.05 1.00 5.93
C PRO A 199 -22.37 1.78 6.04
N PRO A 200 -22.34 3.11 5.90
CA PRO A 200 -23.54 3.95 5.93
C PRO A 200 -24.32 3.80 4.63
N PRO A 201 -25.61 4.19 4.61
CA PRO A 201 -26.38 4.29 3.37
C PRO A 201 -25.70 5.25 2.39
N VAL A 202 -25.67 4.88 1.11
CA VAL A 202 -25.17 5.73 0.04
C VAL A 202 -25.99 7.02 -0.04
N GLY A 203 -25.29 8.14 -0.05
CA GLY A 203 -25.91 9.48 -0.14
C GLY A 203 -25.06 10.57 0.53
N GLY A 204 -25.15 11.78 0.07
CA GLY A 204 -24.35 12.89 0.59
C GLY A 204 -22.85 12.69 0.42
N PHE A 205 -22.09 12.59 1.52
CA PHE A 205 -20.67 12.31 1.50
C PHE A 205 -20.36 10.85 1.09
N TRP A 206 -21.21 9.90 1.48
CA TRP A 206 -21.05 8.47 1.25
C TRP A 206 -21.44 8.10 -0.17
N ASN A 207 -20.49 8.07 -1.08
CA ASN A 207 -20.70 7.84 -2.52
C ASN A 207 -20.38 6.41 -2.98
N GLU A 208 -19.99 5.52 -2.04
CA GLU A 208 -19.64 4.13 -2.31
C GLU A 208 -20.37 3.18 -1.33
N PRO A 209 -20.61 1.93 -1.71
CA PRO A 209 -21.24 0.94 -0.83
C PRO A 209 -20.47 0.67 0.47
N TYR A 210 -19.15 0.88 0.47
CA TYR A 210 -18.28 0.71 1.63
C TYR A 210 -18.04 2.01 2.40
N GLY A 211 -18.50 3.16 1.89
CA GLY A 211 -18.25 4.46 2.50
C GLY A 211 -18.11 5.60 1.49
N ALA A 212 -16.94 6.20 1.39
CA ALA A 212 -16.65 7.27 0.45
C ALA A 212 -15.32 7.08 -0.25
N ALA A 213 -15.22 7.51 -1.51
CA ALA A 213 -13.99 7.57 -2.27
C ALA A 213 -13.82 8.93 -2.96
N LEU A 214 -12.57 9.36 -3.13
CA LEU A 214 -12.17 10.57 -3.82
C LEU A 214 -11.02 10.23 -4.77
N GLU A 215 -11.24 10.38 -6.08
CA GLU A 215 -10.25 10.05 -7.10
C GLU A 215 -9.05 11.00 -7.05
N ARG A 216 -7.87 10.47 -7.42
CA ARG A 216 -6.62 11.23 -7.46
C ARG A 216 -6.75 12.52 -8.27
N SER A 217 -7.50 12.52 -9.36
CA SER A 217 -7.73 13.69 -10.21
C SER A 217 -8.39 14.88 -9.48
N ALA A 218 -9.10 14.61 -8.38
CA ALA A 218 -9.75 15.61 -7.52
C ALA A 218 -8.87 16.01 -6.31
N VAL A 219 -7.65 15.48 -6.17
CA VAL A 219 -6.76 15.67 -5.03
C VAL A 219 -5.42 16.20 -5.54
N THR A 220 -5.10 17.45 -5.26
CA THR A 220 -3.87 18.10 -5.73
C THR A 220 -2.88 18.37 -4.60
N THR A 221 -3.36 18.52 -3.39
CA THR A 221 -2.56 18.86 -2.20
C THR A 221 -2.87 17.92 -1.03
N VAL A 222 -1.97 17.91 -0.04
CA VAL A 222 -2.21 17.21 1.23
C VAL A 222 -3.43 17.81 1.96
N ASP A 223 -3.66 19.12 1.82
CA ASP A 223 -4.81 19.78 2.45
C ASP A 223 -6.13 19.29 1.84
N ASP A 224 -6.21 19.00 0.53
CA ASP A 224 -7.39 18.40 -0.11
C ASP A 224 -7.69 17.01 0.50
N ALA A 225 -6.64 16.20 0.71
CA ALA A 225 -6.77 14.89 1.32
C ALA A 225 -7.24 14.98 2.78
N LEU A 226 -6.67 15.92 3.53
CA LEU A 226 -7.08 16.17 4.92
C LEU A 226 -8.53 16.63 5.00
N GLU A 227 -8.97 17.54 4.14
CA GLU A 227 -10.38 17.97 4.09
C GLU A 227 -11.31 16.78 3.83
N PHE A 228 -10.95 15.88 2.90
CA PHE A 228 -11.72 14.68 2.64
C PHE A 228 -11.82 13.77 3.87
N PHE A 229 -10.71 13.51 4.57
CA PHE A 229 -10.69 12.69 5.77
C PHE A 229 -11.45 13.31 6.95
N GLU A 230 -11.31 14.64 7.15
CA GLU A 230 -12.06 15.39 8.18
C GLU A 230 -13.58 15.30 7.95
N ARG A 231 -14.02 15.45 6.69
CA ARG A 231 -15.43 15.28 6.33
C ARG A 231 -15.92 13.87 6.60
N GLY A 232 -15.09 12.86 6.32
CA GLY A 232 -15.41 11.47 6.61
C GLY A 232 -15.55 11.20 8.11
N LEU A 233 -14.62 11.70 8.91
CA LEU A 233 -14.68 11.58 10.37
C LEU A 233 -15.94 12.26 10.93
N ALA A 234 -16.24 13.46 10.48
CA ALA A 234 -17.44 14.20 10.91
C ALA A 234 -18.76 13.53 10.45
N ALA A 235 -18.78 12.90 9.28
CA ALA A 235 -19.98 12.26 8.75
C ALA A 235 -20.27 10.89 9.42
N ALA A 236 -19.29 10.27 10.05
CA ALA A 236 -19.41 9.01 10.76
C ALA A 236 -19.66 9.18 12.29
N SER A 237 -19.59 10.42 12.79
CA SER A 237 -19.85 10.78 14.20
C SER A 237 -21.32 11.07 14.42
#